data_7a795ed5a7cbf96e6c60dd53f9d9ed44
#
_entry.id   7a795ed5a7cbf96e6c60dd53f9d9ed44
#
_cell.length_a   1.000
_cell.length_b   1.000
_cell.length_c   1.000
_cell.angle_alpha   90.00
_cell.angle_beta   90.00
_cell.angle_gamma   90.00
#
_symmetry.space_group_name_H-M   'P 1'
#
loop_
_entity.id
_entity.type
_entity.pdbx_description
1 polymer ?
#
loop_
_entity_poly.entity_id
_entity_poly.type
_entity_poly.pdbx_seq_one_letter_code
_entity_poly.pdbx_strand_id
1 'polypeptide(L)'
;AGKSTLVAALSRSELDFFTDDVLIIDPERIEPGRSFCYAGQKDMKLWKDAFDLTGSDKLGAVRDEPSFEKFFARPATMGENASGLLSSLTILKNENVRRARTPVEIEQISGALALRALRESVYRMRFANAIIGREKLFRTLGALISAVRVQTFDRSLLKSEFENSTAVMREWILDYAPEAR
;
A
#
# COMPACT_ATOMS: atom_id res chain seq x y z
N ALA A 1 -5.43 -7.27 5.46
CA ALA A 1 -4.56 -7.01 6.64
C ALA A 1 -3.09 -7.01 6.22
N GLY A 2 -2.18 -6.42 7.04
CA GLY A 2 -0.72 -6.52 6.85
C GLY A 2 -0.09 -5.53 5.86
N LYS A 3 -0.78 -4.47 5.43
CA LYS A 3 -0.18 -3.43 4.56
C LYS A 3 1.04 -2.77 5.22
N SER A 4 0.85 -2.15 6.38
CA SER A 4 1.95 -1.44 7.07
C SER A 4 3.09 -2.40 7.46
N THR A 5 2.78 -3.66 7.81
CA THR A 5 3.80 -4.70 8.07
C THR A 5 4.64 -5.00 6.84
N LEU A 6 4.00 -5.16 5.67
CA LEU A 6 4.71 -5.40 4.41
C LEU A 6 5.57 -4.19 4.01
N VAL A 7 5.02 -2.99 4.10
CA VAL A 7 5.75 -1.74 3.81
C VAL A 7 6.94 -1.56 4.74
N ALA A 8 6.78 -1.85 6.04
CA ALA A 8 7.88 -1.80 7.01
C ALA A 8 9.01 -2.78 6.67
N ALA A 9 8.68 -3.98 6.24
CA ALA A 9 9.68 -4.97 5.81
C ALA A 9 10.38 -4.53 4.51
N LEU A 10 9.64 -4.00 3.53
CA LEU A 10 10.18 -3.50 2.28
C LEU A 10 11.10 -2.28 2.48
N SER A 11 10.82 -1.42 3.46
CA SER A 11 11.68 -0.27 3.78
C SER A 11 13.05 -0.65 4.35
N ARG A 12 13.30 -1.92 4.65
CA ARG A 12 14.63 -2.42 5.04
C ARG A 12 15.52 -2.82 3.85
N SER A 13 14.95 -2.80 2.67
CA SER A 13 15.68 -2.93 1.41
C SER A 13 15.97 -1.55 0.83
N GLU A 14 16.30 -1.46 -0.45
CA GLU A 14 16.52 -0.20 -1.17
C GLU A 14 15.25 0.61 -1.46
N LEU A 15 14.10 0.25 -0.88
CA LEU A 15 12.81 0.92 -1.12
C LEU A 15 12.49 1.90 0.01
N ASP A 16 12.38 3.16 -0.33
CA ASP A 16 12.04 4.19 0.64
C ASP A 16 10.56 4.16 1.03
N PHE A 17 10.31 4.31 2.33
CA PHE A 17 8.97 4.55 2.84
C PHE A 17 8.49 5.94 2.43
N PHE A 18 7.31 6.01 1.81
CA PHE A 18 6.73 7.27 1.33
C PHE A 18 5.57 7.77 2.21
N THR A 19 4.60 6.92 2.53
CA THR A 19 3.43 7.28 3.36
C THR A 19 2.76 6.04 3.98
N ASP A 20 2.06 6.22 5.10
CA ASP A 20 1.16 5.22 5.70
C ASP A 20 -0.29 5.67 5.56
N ASP A 21 -1.22 4.72 5.66
CA ASP A 21 -2.67 4.86 5.66
C ASP A 21 -3.28 5.56 4.41
N VAL A 22 -2.80 6.72 4.00
CA VAL A 22 -3.41 7.54 2.93
C VAL A 22 -2.39 8.02 1.92
N LEU A 23 -2.64 7.74 0.65
CA LEU A 23 -1.98 8.34 -0.51
C LEU A 23 -2.94 9.33 -1.17
N ILE A 24 -2.47 10.54 -1.44
CA ILE A 24 -3.27 11.59 -2.06
C ILE A 24 -2.95 11.63 -3.55
N ILE A 25 -3.94 11.38 -4.39
CA ILE A 25 -3.80 11.43 -5.86
C ILE A 25 -4.22 12.81 -6.36
N ASP A 26 -3.41 13.39 -7.25
CA ASP A 26 -3.76 14.62 -7.95
C ASP A 26 -4.60 14.28 -9.20
N PRO A 27 -5.90 14.59 -9.22
CA PRO A 27 -6.79 14.21 -10.32
C PRO A 27 -6.48 14.98 -11.62
N GLU A 28 -5.81 16.13 -11.53
CA GLU A 28 -5.47 16.97 -12.70
C GLU A 28 -4.11 16.55 -13.32
N ARG A 29 -3.39 15.63 -12.67
CA ARG A 29 -2.05 15.17 -13.09
C ARG A 29 -1.99 13.66 -13.23
N ILE A 30 -3.02 13.09 -13.86
CA ILE A 30 -3.08 11.68 -14.25
C ILE A 30 -2.73 11.60 -15.73
N GLU A 31 -1.60 10.98 -16.06
CA GLU A 31 -1.06 10.86 -17.40
C GLU A 31 -0.88 9.38 -17.78
N PRO A 32 -0.82 9.00 -19.06
CA PRO A 32 -0.52 7.61 -19.43
C PRO A 32 0.78 7.11 -18.81
N GLY A 33 0.69 5.97 -18.12
CA GLY A 33 1.83 5.32 -17.45
C GLY A 33 2.15 5.83 -16.06
N ARG A 34 1.54 6.94 -15.59
CA ARG A 34 1.84 7.50 -14.27
C ARG A 34 0.74 8.41 -13.74
N SER A 35 0.72 8.60 -12.43
CA SER A 35 -0.12 9.60 -11.77
C SER A 35 0.68 10.34 -10.72
N PHE A 36 0.49 11.64 -10.62
CA PHE A 36 1.15 12.42 -9.58
C PHE A 36 0.44 12.22 -8.23
N CYS A 37 1.21 12.05 -7.18
CA CYS A 37 0.69 11.80 -5.84
C CYS A 37 1.47 12.52 -4.75
N TYR A 38 0.82 12.69 -3.60
CA TYR A 38 1.41 13.30 -2.41
C TYR A 38 1.34 12.32 -1.24
N ALA A 39 2.35 12.38 -0.38
CA ALA A 39 2.33 11.66 0.88
C ALA A 39 1.24 12.22 1.80
N GLY A 40 0.50 11.32 2.44
CA GLY A 40 -0.35 11.65 3.57
C GLY A 40 0.44 11.69 4.87
N GLN A 41 0.05 10.86 5.84
CA GLN A 41 0.82 10.72 7.09
C GLN A 41 2.09 9.91 6.85
N LYS A 42 3.21 10.37 7.39
CA LYS A 42 4.50 9.66 7.39
C LYS A 42 4.75 8.86 8.68
N ASP A 43 3.83 8.89 9.63
CA ASP A 43 3.93 8.13 10.87
C ASP A 43 3.47 6.69 10.65
N MET A 44 4.42 5.79 10.49
CA MET A 44 4.13 4.35 10.38
C MET A 44 3.58 3.81 11.69
N LYS A 45 2.57 2.94 11.62
CA LYS A 45 1.93 2.34 12.79
C LYS A 45 1.85 0.83 12.63
N LEU A 46 2.45 0.09 13.55
CA LEU A 46 2.49 -1.36 13.55
C LEU A 46 1.81 -1.94 14.78
N TRP A 47 1.15 -3.10 14.60
CA TRP A 47 0.74 -3.94 15.71
C TRP A 47 1.95 -4.60 16.35
N LYS A 48 1.86 -4.94 17.65
CA LYS A 48 2.94 -5.50 18.44
C LYS A 48 3.63 -6.70 17.77
N ASP A 49 2.84 -7.61 17.24
CA ASP A 49 3.32 -8.84 16.59
C ASP A 49 4.06 -8.60 15.26
N ALA A 50 3.87 -7.41 14.65
CA ALA A 50 4.56 -7.04 13.43
C ALA A 50 6.01 -6.61 13.67
N PHE A 51 6.39 -6.20 14.87
CA PHE A 51 7.77 -5.80 15.17
C PHE A 51 8.74 -6.96 15.06
N ASP A 52 8.34 -8.16 15.51
CA ASP A 52 9.16 -9.37 15.37
C ASP A 52 9.40 -9.75 13.91
N LEU A 53 8.43 -9.47 13.03
CA LEU A 53 8.52 -9.77 11.60
C LEU A 53 9.33 -8.73 10.82
N THR A 54 9.26 -7.47 11.24
CA THR A 54 9.83 -6.35 10.49
C THR A 54 11.16 -5.87 11.05
N GLY A 55 11.47 -6.17 12.32
CA GLY A 55 12.63 -5.64 13.02
C GLY A 55 12.67 -4.11 13.07
N SER A 56 11.50 -3.47 12.99
CA SER A 56 11.38 -2.02 13.05
C SER A 56 11.59 -1.52 14.47
N ASP A 57 12.11 -0.30 14.63
CA ASP A 57 12.21 0.35 15.92
C ASP A 57 10.82 0.74 16.44
N LYS A 58 10.50 0.26 17.64
CA LYS A 58 9.27 0.58 18.32
C LYS A 58 9.39 1.94 19.01
N LEU A 59 8.45 2.82 18.72
CA LEU A 59 8.31 4.14 19.36
C LEU A 59 7.15 4.13 20.37
N GLY A 60 6.56 5.28 20.63
CA GLY A 60 5.44 5.42 21.56
C GLY A 60 4.16 4.68 21.14
N ALA A 61 3.27 4.44 22.08
CA ALA A 61 1.95 3.87 21.81
C ALA A 61 1.09 4.84 20.97
N VAL A 62 0.27 4.30 20.06
CA VAL A 62 -0.67 5.11 19.25
C VAL A 62 -1.83 5.62 20.10
N ARG A 63 -2.20 4.86 21.15
CA ARG A 63 -3.22 5.23 22.14
C ARG A 63 -2.74 4.81 23.53
N ASP A 64 -3.13 5.59 24.52
CA ASP A 64 -2.93 5.25 25.94
C ASP A 64 -4.06 4.34 26.43
N GLU A 65 -4.07 3.12 25.90
CA GLU A 65 -5.07 2.10 26.19
C GLU A 65 -4.36 0.73 26.27
N PRO A 66 -4.29 0.07 27.42
CA PRO A 66 -3.53 -1.17 27.60
C PRO A 66 -3.90 -2.31 26.65
N SER A 67 -5.17 -2.38 26.23
CA SER A 67 -5.67 -3.39 25.29
C SER A 67 -5.35 -3.08 23.82
N PHE A 68 -4.88 -1.88 23.50
CA PHE A 68 -4.60 -1.43 22.14
C PHE A 68 -3.10 -1.50 21.84
N GLU A 69 -2.60 -2.67 21.49
CA GLU A 69 -1.18 -2.97 21.27
C GLU A 69 -0.70 -2.50 19.86
N LYS A 70 -0.98 -1.26 19.49
CA LYS A 70 -0.47 -0.61 18.26
C LYS A 70 0.46 0.54 18.60
N PHE A 71 1.63 0.59 17.96
CA PHE A 71 2.69 1.52 18.27
C PHE A 71 3.15 2.25 17.02
N PHE A 72 3.66 3.45 17.20
CA PHE A 72 4.44 4.11 16.17
C PHE A 72 5.73 3.32 15.93
N ALA A 73 6.15 3.27 14.67
CA ALA A 73 7.34 2.58 14.23
C ALA A 73 8.18 3.49 13.35
N ARG A 74 9.49 3.35 13.45
CA ARG A 74 10.40 4.02 12.54
C ARG A 74 10.65 3.10 11.33
N PRO A 75 10.35 3.54 10.09
CA PRO A 75 10.78 2.81 8.90
C PRO A 75 12.31 2.84 8.80
N ALA A 76 12.90 1.82 8.19
CA ALA A 76 14.37 1.73 8.05
C ALA A 76 14.90 2.82 7.10
N THR A 77 14.19 3.06 6.00
CA THR A 77 14.47 4.16 5.07
C THR A 77 13.21 4.99 4.87
N MET A 78 13.38 6.30 4.79
CA MET A 78 12.28 7.25 4.60
C MET A 78 12.61 8.19 3.46
N GLY A 79 11.76 8.21 2.43
CA GLY A 79 11.87 9.19 1.36
C GLY A 79 11.62 10.62 1.88
N GLU A 80 12.50 11.54 1.51
CA GLU A 80 12.40 12.95 1.91
C GLU A 80 11.26 13.67 1.18
N ASN A 81 10.93 13.21 -0.04
CA ASN A 81 9.94 13.85 -0.89
C ASN A 81 8.53 13.77 -0.30
N ALA A 82 7.80 14.89 -0.38
CA ALA A 82 6.39 14.96 -0.05
C ALA A 82 5.47 14.57 -1.24
N SER A 83 6.02 14.43 -2.43
CA SER A 83 5.33 14.10 -3.66
C SER A 83 6.13 13.11 -4.51
N GLY A 84 5.44 12.40 -5.40
CA GLY A 84 6.06 11.41 -6.26
C GLY A 84 5.18 11.00 -7.43
N LEU A 85 5.68 10.09 -8.25
CA LEU A 85 4.94 9.49 -9.35
C LEU A 85 4.48 8.09 -8.95
N LEU A 86 3.17 7.85 -9.07
CA LEU A 86 2.56 6.55 -8.87
C LEU A 86 2.52 5.81 -10.20
N SER A 87 3.18 4.67 -10.29
CA SER A 87 3.21 3.81 -11.47
C SER A 87 2.37 2.54 -11.29
N SER A 88 2.17 2.10 -10.05
CA SER A 88 1.41 0.89 -9.77
C SER A 88 0.66 0.94 -8.43
N LEU A 89 -0.42 0.17 -8.33
CA LEU A 89 -1.24 -0.02 -7.14
C LEU A 89 -1.42 -1.51 -6.88
N THR A 90 -1.02 -1.96 -5.70
CA THR A 90 -1.14 -3.36 -5.29
C THR A 90 -2.23 -3.53 -4.23
N ILE A 91 -3.23 -4.34 -4.55
CA ILE A 91 -4.32 -4.69 -3.64
C ILE A 91 -3.96 -6.00 -2.92
N LEU A 92 -3.77 -5.94 -1.62
CA LEU A 92 -3.51 -7.14 -0.82
C LEU A 92 -4.80 -7.97 -0.66
N LYS A 93 -4.84 -9.18 -1.19
CA LYS A 93 -5.92 -10.13 -0.95
C LYS A 93 -5.82 -10.69 0.48
N ASN A 94 -6.95 -10.87 1.13
CA ASN A 94 -7.03 -11.40 2.50
C ASN A 94 -7.84 -12.69 2.60
N GLU A 95 -8.22 -13.26 1.47
CA GLU A 95 -9.19 -14.36 1.43
C GLU A 95 -8.65 -15.69 1.97
N ASN A 96 -7.33 -15.81 2.09
CA ASN A 96 -6.67 -17.07 2.36
C ASN A 96 -6.16 -17.27 3.80
N VAL A 97 -6.75 -16.61 4.79
CA VAL A 97 -6.39 -16.78 6.22
C VAL A 97 -6.46 -18.25 6.67
N ARG A 98 -7.17 -19.11 5.94
CA ARG A 98 -7.38 -20.53 6.29
C ARG A 98 -6.62 -21.54 5.42
N ARG A 99 -5.91 -21.11 4.39
CA ARG A 99 -5.15 -22.04 3.54
C ARG A 99 -3.69 -22.10 4.01
N ALA A 100 -3.30 -23.25 4.51
CA ALA A 100 -2.00 -23.47 5.14
C ALA A 100 -0.77 -23.24 4.22
N ARG A 101 -0.93 -23.22 2.91
CA ARG A 101 0.10 -22.88 1.92
C ARG A 101 -0.60 -22.39 0.66
N THR A 102 -0.64 -21.09 0.48
CA THR A 102 -1.03 -20.49 -0.79
C THR A 102 0.25 -20.03 -1.48
N PRO A 103 0.44 -20.36 -2.77
CA PRO A 103 1.52 -19.76 -3.53
C PRO A 103 1.40 -18.24 -3.46
N VAL A 104 2.55 -17.55 -3.49
CA VAL A 104 2.56 -16.10 -3.61
C VAL A 104 2.26 -15.77 -5.06
N GLU A 105 1.19 -15.02 -5.30
CA GLU A 105 0.73 -14.68 -6.65
C GLU A 105 0.51 -13.17 -6.79
N ILE A 106 1.04 -12.61 -7.87
CA ILE A 106 0.77 -11.23 -8.28
C ILE A 106 0.04 -11.29 -9.62
N GLU A 107 -1.19 -10.82 -9.66
CA GLU A 107 -2.05 -10.86 -10.83
C GLU A 107 -2.47 -9.44 -11.22
N GLN A 108 -2.21 -9.04 -12.46
CA GLN A 108 -2.68 -7.76 -12.98
C GLN A 108 -4.19 -7.81 -13.18
N ILE A 109 -4.89 -6.81 -12.69
CA ILE A 109 -6.34 -6.64 -12.89
C ILE A 109 -6.63 -5.35 -13.66
N SER A 110 -7.71 -5.35 -14.43
CA SER A 110 -8.09 -4.20 -15.26
C SER A 110 -9.61 -4.02 -15.30
N GLY A 111 -10.08 -2.96 -15.96
CA GLY A 111 -11.48 -2.68 -16.20
C GLY A 111 -12.31 -2.63 -14.90
N ALA A 112 -13.45 -3.34 -14.90
CA ALA A 112 -14.39 -3.30 -13.78
C ALA A 112 -13.82 -3.86 -12.47
N LEU A 113 -12.92 -4.86 -12.54
CA LEU A 113 -12.27 -5.43 -11.35
C LEU A 113 -11.33 -4.41 -10.68
N ALA A 114 -10.50 -3.74 -11.47
CA ALA A 114 -9.61 -2.68 -10.97
C ALA A 114 -10.41 -1.50 -10.40
N LEU A 115 -11.46 -1.07 -11.11
CA LEU A 115 -12.33 0.02 -10.65
C LEU A 115 -12.99 -0.31 -9.30
N ARG A 116 -13.51 -1.53 -9.16
CA ARG A 116 -14.09 -1.99 -7.89
C ARG A 116 -13.06 -1.98 -6.77
N ALA A 117 -11.89 -2.58 -7.00
CA ALA A 117 -10.83 -2.66 -6.00
C ALA A 117 -10.34 -1.27 -5.55
N LEU A 118 -10.15 -0.32 -6.48
CA LEU A 118 -9.78 1.05 -6.14
C LEU A 118 -10.90 1.78 -5.40
N ARG A 119 -12.15 1.62 -5.80
CA ARG A 119 -13.28 2.20 -5.10
C ARG A 119 -13.38 1.73 -3.65
N GLU A 120 -13.15 0.45 -3.39
CA GLU A 120 -13.11 -0.12 -2.04
C GLU A 120 -11.92 0.40 -1.22
N SER A 121 -10.86 0.86 -1.89
CA SER A 121 -9.64 1.41 -1.27
C SER A 121 -9.72 2.92 -1.01
N VAL A 122 -10.74 3.62 -1.48
CA VAL A 122 -10.92 5.07 -1.23
C VAL A 122 -11.10 5.33 0.26
N TYR A 123 -10.22 6.15 0.83
CA TYR A 123 -10.30 6.52 2.24
C TYR A 123 -11.59 7.26 2.55
N ARG A 124 -12.36 6.73 3.51
CA ARG A 124 -13.64 7.32 3.96
C ARG A 124 -14.55 7.71 2.80
N MET A 125 -14.94 6.78 1.96
CA MET A 125 -15.75 6.94 0.76
C MET A 125 -16.91 7.92 0.90
N ARG A 126 -17.61 7.96 2.05
CA ARG A 126 -18.72 8.90 2.30
C ARG A 126 -18.27 10.35 2.26
N PHE A 127 -17.12 10.66 2.86
CA PHE A 127 -16.53 12.00 2.84
C PHE A 127 -16.00 12.35 1.46
N ALA A 128 -15.31 11.42 0.78
CA ALA A 128 -14.87 11.63 -0.59
C ALA A 128 -16.02 12.01 -1.52
N ASN A 129 -17.14 11.29 -1.45
CA ASN A 129 -18.35 11.60 -2.22
C ASN A 129 -18.95 12.96 -1.87
N ALA A 130 -18.92 13.38 -0.61
CA ALA A 130 -19.47 14.67 -0.18
C ALA A 130 -18.60 15.84 -0.62
N ILE A 131 -17.27 15.69 -0.63
CA ILE A 131 -16.31 16.75 -0.94
C ILE A 131 -16.08 16.87 -2.44
N ILE A 132 -15.83 15.74 -3.12
CA ILE A 132 -15.40 15.71 -4.52
C ILE A 132 -16.60 15.54 -5.47
N GLY A 133 -17.67 14.91 -5.00
CA GLY A 133 -18.81 14.50 -5.81
C GLY A 133 -18.60 13.12 -6.46
N ARG A 134 -19.70 12.36 -6.58
CA ARG A 134 -19.65 10.97 -7.08
C ARG A 134 -19.12 10.87 -8.52
N GLU A 135 -19.53 11.81 -9.36
CA GLU A 135 -19.15 11.81 -10.78
C GLU A 135 -17.65 12.10 -10.95
N LYS A 136 -17.13 13.13 -10.29
CA LYS A 136 -15.70 13.47 -10.36
C LYS A 136 -14.86 12.35 -9.78
N LEU A 137 -15.27 11.76 -8.65
CA LEU A 137 -14.56 10.61 -8.06
C LEU A 137 -14.53 9.41 -9.03
N PHE A 138 -15.66 9.08 -9.67
CA PHE A 138 -15.73 7.99 -10.64
C PHE A 138 -14.80 8.23 -11.84
N ARG A 139 -14.80 9.43 -12.40
CA ARG A 139 -13.91 9.83 -13.50
C ARG A 139 -12.44 9.72 -13.09
N THR A 140 -12.09 10.21 -11.89
CA THR A 140 -10.71 10.11 -11.36
C THR A 140 -10.26 8.67 -11.21
N LEU A 141 -11.10 7.79 -10.65
CA LEU A 141 -10.78 6.37 -10.54
C LEU A 141 -10.63 5.70 -11.92
N GLY A 142 -11.51 6.06 -12.88
CA GLY A 142 -11.42 5.59 -14.26
C GLY A 142 -10.14 6.03 -14.96
N ALA A 143 -9.74 7.29 -14.81
CA ALA A 143 -8.47 7.79 -15.32
C ALA A 143 -7.29 7.07 -14.68
N LEU A 144 -7.32 6.87 -13.36
CA LEU A 144 -6.25 6.22 -12.61
C LEU A 144 -6.02 4.77 -13.05
N ILE A 145 -7.07 3.96 -13.22
CA ILE A 145 -6.92 2.56 -13.70
C ILE A 145 -6.41 2.46 -15.13
N SER A 146 -6.56 3.51 -15.93
CA SER A 146 -6.02 3.59 -17.29
C SER A 146 -4.58 4.09 -17.32
N ALA A 147 -4.17 4.84 -16.30
CA ALA A 147 -2.87 5.47 -16.21
C ALA A 147 -1.82 4.61 -15.49
N VAL A 148 -2.23 3.87 -14.45
CA VAL A 148 -1.30 3.10 -13.61
C VAL A 148 -1.65 1.62 -13.64
N ARG A 149 -0.66 0.77 -13.40
CA ARG A 149 -0.87 -0.66 -13.28
C ARG A 149 -1.60 -0.96 -11.96
N VAL A 150 -2.68 -1.75 -12.04
CA VAL A 150 -3.38 -2.24 -10.86
C VAL A 150 -3.25 -3.76 -10.80
N GLN A 151 -2.80 -4.28 -9.67
CA GLN A 151 -2.65 -5.71 -9.44
C GLN A 151 -3.15 -6.13 -8.07
N THR A 152 -3.42 -7.41 -7.95
CA THR A 152 -3.65 -8.06 -6.66
C THR A 152 -2.39 -8.80 -6.23
N PHE A 153 -2.18 -8.87 -4.92
CA PHE A 153 -1.15 -9.67 -4.29
C PHE A 153 -1.81 -10.65 -3.32
N ASP A 154 -1.76 -11.92 -3.69
CA ASP A 154 -2.24 -13.02 -2.85
C ASP A 154 -1.06 -13.69 -2.17
N ARG A 155 -1.14 -13.85 -0.86
CA ARG A 155 -0.06 -14.42 -0.06
C ARG A 155 -0.60 -15.09 1.20
N SER A 156 0.13 -16.07 1.69
CA SER A 156 -0.09 -16.62 3.02
C SER A 156 0.13 -15.56 4.10
N LEU A 157 -0.70 -15.58 5.15
CA LEU A 157 -0.51 -14.75 6.35
C LEU A 157 0.24 -15.48 7.46
N LEU A 158 0.77 -16.68 7.20
CA LEU A 158 1.63 -17.39 8.13
C LEU A 158 2.94 -16.63 8.32
N LYS A 159 3.39 -16.52 9.56
CA LYS A 159 4.67 -15.85 9.88
C LYS A 159 5.85 -16.50 9.17
N SER A 160 5.86 -17.83 9.02
CA SER A 160 6.89 -18.57 8.29
C SER A 160 6.99 -18.24 6.81
N GLU A 161 5.93 -17.74 6.20
CA GLU A 161 5.89 -17.38 4.78
C GLU A 161 6.09 -15.88 4.52
N PHE A 162 6.26 -15.10 5.59
CA PHE A 162 6.32 -13.64 5.50
C PHE A 162 7.57 -13.16 4.72
N GLU A 163 8.74 -13.74 5.01
CA GLU A 163 9.99 -13.39 4.32
C GLU A 163 9.91 -13.70 2.83
N ASN A 164 9.43 -14.90 2.47
CA ASN A 164 9.22 -15.28 1.07
C ASN A 164 8.25 -14.33 0.36
N SER A 165 7.12 -14.02 0.99
CA SER A 165 6.15 -13.07 0.44
C SER A 165 6.73 -11.66 0.23
N THR A 166 7.58 -11.22 1.16
CA THR A 166 8.23 -9.91 1.08
C THR A 166 9.29 -9.89 -0.02
N ALA A 167 10.08 -10.96 -0.17
CA ALA A 167 11.06 -11.09 -1.23
C ALA A 167 10.42 -11.05 -2.62
N VAL A 168 9.35 -11.82 -2.84
CA VAL A 168 8.60 -11.81 -4.11
C VAL A 168 8.06 -10.42 -4.44
N MET A 169 7.48 -9.71 -3.45
CA MET A 169 6.98 -8.35 -3.68
C MET A 169 8.11 -7.38 -3.98
N ARG A 170 9.25 -7.49 -3.30
CA ARG A 170 10.42 -6.65 -3.54
C ARG A 170 10.95 -6.81 -4.97
N GLU A 171 11.20 -8.05 -5.38
CA GLU A 171 11.65 -8.37 -6.74
C GLU A 171 10.68 -7.79 -7.77
N TRP A 172 9.38 -8.02 -7.56
CA TRP A 172 8.37 -7.50 -8.45
C TRP A 172 8.39 -5.97 -8.55
N ILE A 173 8.56 -5.24 -7.43
CA ILE A 173 8.65 -3.77 -7.43
C ILE A 173 9.89 -3.32 -8.21
N LEU A 174 11.04 -3.95 -8.01
CA LEU A 174 12.29 -3.58 -8.67
C LEU A 174 12.28 -3.86 -10.17
N ASP A 175 11.71 -4.97 -10.58
CA ASP A 175 11.58 -5.35 -11.99
C ASP A 175 10.64 -4.40 -12.78
N TYR A 176 9.67 -3.80 -12.08
CA TYR A 176 8.67 -2.91 -12.68
C TYR A 176 8.84 -1.44 -12.29
N ALA A 177 9.88 -1.09 -11.55
CA ALA A 177 10.21 0.31 -11.32
C ALA A 177 10.47 0.98 -12.69
N PRO A 178 9.74 2.06 -13.04
CA PRO A 178 10.09 2.79 -14.26
C PRO A 178 11.52 3.28 -14.11
N GLU A 179 12.34 3.05 -15.15
CA GLU A 179 13.69 3.64 -15.19
C GLU A 179 13.57 5.14 -14.85
N ALA A 180 14.32 5.58 -13.85
CA ALA A 180 14.38 6.98 -13.47
C ALA A 180 14.93 7.77 -14.68
N ARG A 181 14.02 8.38 -15.44
CA ARG A 181 14.35 9.34 -16.52
C ARG A 181 14.27 10.75 -16.00
#